data_c50854e262a19636b253816e86c3437d
#
_entry.id   c50854e262a19636b253816e86c3437d
#
_cell.length_a   1.000
_cell.length_b   1.000
_cell.length_c   1.000
_cell.angle_alpha   90.00
_cell.angle_beta   90.00
_cell.angle_gamma   90.00
#
_symmetry.space_group_name_H-M   'P 1'
#
loop_
_entity.id
_entity.type
_entity.pdbx_description
1 polymer ?
#
loop_
_entity_poly.entity_id
_entity_poly.type
_entity_poly.pdbx_seq_one_letter_code
_entity_poly.pdbx_strand_id
1 'polypeptide(L)'
;MKKTVAWHILFIAAMGLFVGSCSNSAASQAPAEEDHEHGESEEVELSEAQIKAVDIQMGEIAHVSLGVTLKANGELAVNPQDEALVAPLTPGLVKRIMVKEGEHVTKGRAVAYVENFEVLNLQQDYLEAREEEKLASQELERQQALAKEGAGIKKNLQQAIATARTASSKVSMLGRQLSLYGISPSAVDGGKLATEIPVASPIAGTVTEIMCSTGSFADLQAPLMKVVNNAAIYCRLNIFEKNIPDVTPGQKVEIRLTNRPQIILDGEVVALSQAMESGKKALTARVKIMNSQNKDLVPGMPVVGIITAENSEVEALPDDAIVTAEGRSYVFAVEGQKEEDGKMMTHFKRIEVIPGIKDRGYTQIKFLTPVEDGTKFVTKNAFYLGSMTSEHGEHNH
;
A
#
# COMPACT_ATOMS: atom_id res chain seq x y z
N MET A 1 38.14 21.34 19.73
CA MET A 1 37.75 22.22 20.82
C MET A 1 36.39 21.69 21.34
N LYS A 2 36.41 20.87 22.41
CA LYS A 2 36.14 21.10 23.83
C LYS A 2 34.86 21.91 24.06
N LYS A 3 33.77 21.26 24.57
CA LYS A 3 33.35 21.23 26.00
C LYS A 3 32.09 20.37 26.14
N THR A 4 32.17 19.28 26.76
CA THR A 4 31.57 18.65 27.97
C THR A 4 30.80 19.59 28.88
N VAL A 5 29.56 19.19 29.30
CA VAL A 5 29.10 19.32 30.69
C VAL A 5 28.11 18.19 30.98
N ALA A 6 28.54 17.34 31.92
CA ALA A 6 27.74 16.41 32.70
C ALA A 6 27.11 17.14 33.85
N TRP A 7 25.94 16.72 34.36
CA TRP A 7 25.50 17.01 35.73
C TRP A 7 24.77 15.81 36.31
N HIS A 8 25.42 15.25 37.32
CA HIS A 8 24.90 14.33 38.34
C HIS A 8 24.09 15.12 39.39
N ILE A 9 23.27 14.40 40.15
CA ILE A 9 22.90 14.48 41.56
C ILE A 9 21.68 13.57 41.74
N LEU A 10 21.67 12.42 42.33
CA LEU A 10 21.98 11.81 43.64
C LEU A 10 21.21 12.46 44.82
N PHE A 11 20.24 11.76 45.38
CA PHE A 11 19.75 11.85 46.78
C PHE A 11 18.96 10.54 47.05
N ILE A 12 19.46 9.52 47.76
CA ILE A 12 19.66 9.24 49.19
C ILE A 12 18.34 9.09 49.98
N ALA A 13 18.13 7.89 50.36
CA ALA A 13 17.56 7.07 51.39
C ALA A 13 17.10 7.76 52.71
N ALA A 14 16.02 7.23 53.29
CA ALA A 14 15.79 7.03 54.74
C ALA A 14 14.55 6.10 54.84
N MET A 15 14.58 4.87 55.23
CA MET A 15 14.85 4.21 56.49
C MET A 15 13.89 4.63 57.62
N GLY A 16 13.02 3.71 58.02
CA GLY A 16 12.09 3.84 59.15
C GLY A 16 11.44 2.49 59.50
N LEU A 17 12.17 1.68 60.23
CA LEU A 17 11.66 0.49 60.93
C LEU A 17 10.76 0.92 62.09
N PHE A 18 9.62 0.24 62.26
CA PHE A 18 9.03 0.08 63.61
C PHE A 18 8.54 -1.37 63.81
N VAL A 19 9.12 -1.99 64.79
CA VAL A 19 8.85 -3.32 65.36
C VAL A 19 7.95 -3.13 66.60
N GLY A 20 7.09 -4.07 66.83
CA GLY A 20 6.45 -4.30 68.15
C GLY A 20 4.99 -4.69 67.98
N SER A 21 4.46 -5.70 68.45
CA SER A 21 4.70 -6.70 69.45
C SER A 21 3.39 -7.49 69.65
N CYS A 22 3.55 -8.72 70.00
CA CYS A 22 2.55 -9.76 70.30
C CYS A 22 1.44 -9.36 71.27
N SER A 23 0.23 -9.95 71.14
CA SER A 23 -0.25 -11.03 72.07
C SER A 23 -1.73 -11.38 71.80
N ASN A 24 -1.95 -12.64 71.54
CA ASN A 24 -2.71 -13.64 72.29
C ASN A 24 -4.25 -13.58 72.31
N SER A 25 -4.81 -14.65 71.74
CA SER A 25 -5.89 -15.51 72.19
C SER A 25 -7.28 -14.91 72.51
N ALA A 26 -8.26 -15.30 71.68
CA ALA A 26 -9.41 -16.06 72.20
C ALA A 26 -10.35 -16.45 71.03
N ALA A 27 -10.71 -17.71 70.98
CA ALA A 27 -11.67 -18.28 70.04
C ALA A 27 -13.07 -17.69 70.25
N SER A 28 -13.73 -17.25 69.18
CA SER A 28 -15.18 -17.10 69.12
C SER A 28 -15.66 -17.53 67.75
N GLN A 29 -16.54 -18.48 67.76
CA GLN A 29 -17.25 -19.05 66.61
C GLN A 29 -17.94 -17.96 65.84
N ALA A 30 -17.61 -17.78 64.58
CA ALA A 30 -18.41 -17.02 63.61
C ALA A 30 -19.45 -17.95 63.00
N PRO A 31 -20.67 -17.46 62.74
CA PRO A 31 -21.68 -18.22 61.98
C PRO A 31 -21.25 -18.36 60.52
N ALA A 32 -21.64 -19.47 59.91
CA ALA A 32 -21.50 -19.68 58.49
C ALA A 32 -22.19 -18.55 57.73
N GLU A 33 -21.42 -17.78 56.97
CA GLU A 33 -21.97 -16.96 55.89
C GLU A 33 -22.43 -17.94 54.81
N GLU A 34 -23.74 -18.04 54.65
CA GLU A 34 -24.36 -18.58 53.45
C GLU A 34 -23.96 -17.67 52.26
N ASP A 35 -23.17 -18.23 51.39
CA ASP A 35 -22.84 -17.62 50.08
C ASP A 35 -24.16 -17.54 49.30
N HIS A 36 -24.82 -16.40 49.36
CA HIS A 36 -25.90 -16.07 48.45
C HIS A 36 -25.27 -15.75 47.09
N GLU A 37 -25.09 -16.79 46.27
CA GLU A 37 -25.00 -16.58 44.81
C GLU A 37 -26.20 -15.73 44.41
N HIS A 38 -25.96 -14.46 44.10
CA HIS A 38 -26.88 -13.62 43.36
C HIS A 38 -26.97 -14.17 41.93
N GLY A 39 -27.79 -15.18 41.74
CA GLY A 39 -28.18 -15.64 40.41
C GLY A 39 -29.04 -14.55 39.79
N GLU A 40 -28.47 -13.76 38.88
CA GLU A 40 -29.27 -13.06 37.88
C GLU A 40 -30.17 -14.09 37.24
N SER A 41 -31.49 -13.81 37.17
CA SER A 41 -32.46 -14.73 36.58
C SER A 41 -32.13 -14.91 35.08
N GLU A 42 -31.45 -16.02 34.74
CA GLU A 42 -31.07 -16.36 33.37
C GLU A 42 -32.26 -16.76 32.51
N GLU A 43 -33.44 -16.89 33.12
CA GLU A 43 -34.65 -17.38 32.50
C GLU A 43 -35.76 -16.32 32.44
N VAL A 44 -36.44 -16.24 31.30
CA VAL A 44 -37.62 -15.39 31.07
C VAL A 44 -38.77 -16.24 30.57
N GLU A 45 -39.97 -15.99 31.10
CA GLU A 45 -41.18 -16.74 30.77
C GLU A 45 -42.20 -15.83 30.07
N LEU A 46 -42.72 -16.30 28.96
CA LEU A 46 -43.79 -15.59 28.23
C LEU A 46 -44.93 -16.51 27.85
N SER A 47 -46.16 -16.01 27.99
CA SER A 47 -47.36 -16.65 27.48
C SER A 47 -47.43 -16.55 25.94
N GLU A 48 -48.15 -17.46 25.30
CA GLU A 48 -48.41 -17.39 23.85
C GLU A 48 -49.04 -16.04 23.39
N ALA A 49 -49.85 -15.42 24.22
CA ALA A 49 -50.46 -14.13 23.92
C ALA A 49 -49.42 -13.00 23.89
N GLN A 50 -48.45 -13.03 24.82
CA GLN A 50 -47.36 -12.08 24.87
C GLN A 50 -46.39 -12.27 23.69
N ILE A 51 -46.02 -13.51 23.38
CA ILE A 51 -45.16 -13.84 22.23
C ILE A 51 -45.77 -13.28 20.94
N LYS A 52 -47.07 -13.48 20.74
CA LYS A 52 -47.78 -12.94 19.56
C LYS A 52 -47.89 -11.41 19.58
N ALA A 53 -48.13 -10.81 20.74
CA ALA A 53 -48.25 -9.36 20.86
C ALA A 53 -46.98 -8.60 20.47
N VAL A 54 -45.81 -9.16 20.76
CA VAL A 54 -44.49 -8.55 20.47
C VAL A 54 -43.82 -9.16 19.23
N ASP A 55 -44.51 -10.03 18.47
CA ASP A 55 -44.03 -10.68 17.25
C ASP A 55 -42.67 -11.37 17.41
N ILE A 56 -42.49 -12.10 18.53
CA ILE A 56 -41.29 -12.94 18.73
C ILE A 56 -41.38 -14.12 17.78
N GLN A 57 -40.30 -14.32 16.99
CA GLN A 57 -40.12 -15.48 16.12
C GLN A 57 -39.00 -16.35 16.64
N MET A 58 -39.15 -17.65 16.49
CA MET A 58 -38.19 -18.65 16.93
C MET A 58 -37.73 -19.47 15.74
N GLY A 59 -36.46 -19.83 15.70
CA GLY A 59 -35.88 -20.63 14.63
C GLY A 59 -34.59 -21.31 15.08
N GLU A 60 -34.05 -22.15 14.24
CA GLU A 60 -32.79 -22.80 14.44
C GLU A 60 -31.64 -21.89 13.98
N ILE A 61 -30.40 -22.21 14.42
CA ILE A 61 -29.20 -21.55 13.93
C ILE A 61 -29.06 -21.78 12.42
N ALA A 62 -28.87 -20.70 11.69
CA ALA A 62 -28.66 -20.79 10.26
C ALA A 62 -27.16 -20.98 9.94
N HIS A 63 -26.83 -21.95 9.08
CA HIS A 63 -25.54 -22.03 8.44
C HIS A 63 -25.57 -21.15 7.20
N VAL A 64 -24.95 -19.98 7.29
CA VAL A 64 -24.95 -19.00 6.20
C VAL A 64 -23.52 -18.67 5.78
N SER A 65 -23.38 -18.46 4.48
CA SER A 65 -22.12 -18.00 3.91
C SER A 65 -21.99 -16.50 4.11
N LEU A 66 -21.32 -16.08 5.18
CA LEU A 66 -21.03 -14.67 5.45
C LEU A 66 -19.69 -14.27 4.87
N GLY A 67 -19.68 -13.17 4.14
CA GLY A 67 -18.47 -12.58 3.57
C GLY A 67 -17.89 -11.52 4.50
N VAL A 68 -16.64 -11.68 4.91
CA VAL A 68 -15.89 -10.59 5.53
C VAL A 68 -15.57 -9.57 4.46
N THR A 69 -16.13 -8.38 4.56
CA THR A 69 -15.65 -7.27 3.73
C THR A 69 -14.67 -6.42 4.51
N LEU A 70 -13.46 -6.35 4.02
CA LEU A 70 -12.42 -5.51 4.60
C LEU A 70 -12.33 -4.19 3.84
N LYS A 71 -12.53 -3.07 4.53
CA LYS A 71 -12.25 -1.74 3.97
C LYS A 71 -10.79 -1.36 4.20
N ALA A 72 -10.08 -1.03 3.13
CA ALA A 72 -8.70 -0.59 3.16
C ALA A 72 -8.55 0.73 2.38
N ASN A 73 -7.88 1.71 2.99
CA ASN A 73 -7.55 2.96 2.32
C ASN A 73 -6.27 2.78 1.50
N GLY A 74 -6.18 3.53 0.41
CA GLY A 74 -5.01 3.47 -0.46
C GLY A 74 -4.98 4.58 -1.49
N GLU A 75 -4.17 4.38 -2.51
CA GLU A 75 -3.99 5.31 -3.61
C GLU A 75 -3.76 4.57 -4.93
N LEU A 76 -4.03 5.24 -6.02
CA LEU A 76 -3.62 4.78 -7.34
C LEU A 76 -2.12 5.03 -7.52
N ALA A 77 -1.41 4.07 -8.09
CA ALA A 77 0.03 4.14 -8.31
C ALA A 77 0.40 3.57 -9.68
N VAL A 78 1.58 3.92 -10.16
CA VAL A 78 2.22 3.29 -11.33
C VAL A 78 3.48 2.55 -10.90
N ASN A 79 3.95 1.61 -11.72
CA ASN A 79 5.22 0.97 -11.43
C ASN A 79 6.37 1.98 -11.55
N PRO A 80 7.48 1.79 -10.84
CA PRO A 80 8.66 2.66 -10.97
C PRO A 80 9.18 2.77 -12.41
N GLN A 81 9.00 1.74 -13.23
CA GLN A 81 9.38 1.75 -14.66
C GLN A 81 8.43 2.55 -15.55
N ASP A 82 7.22 2.86 -15.06
CA ASP A 82 6.20 3.64 -15.75
C ASP A 82 6.21 5.13 -15.31
N GLU A 83 7.19 5.51 -14.50
CA GLU A 83 7.46 6.88 -14.07
C GLU A 83 8.91 7.21 -14.34
N ALA A 84 9.17 8.39 -14.90
CA ALA A 84 10.52 8.84 -15.17
C ALA A 84 10.70 10.31 -14.76
N LEU A 85 11.77 10.56 -14.03
CA LEU A 85 12.32 11.88 -13.81
C LEU A 85 13.31 12.18 -14.95
N VAL A 86 12.96 13.14 -15.80
CA VAL A 86 13.78 13.50 -16.96
C VAL A 86 14.81 14.52 -16.51
N ALA A 87 16.08 14.10 -16.48
CA ALA A 87 17.23 14.97 -16.16
C ALA A 87 18.14 15.15 -17.39
N PRO A 88 18.89 16.24 -17.48
CA PRO A 88 19.84 16.44 -18.56
C PRO A 88 21.03 15.48 -18.39
N LEU A 89 21.72 15.13 -19.49
CA LEU A 89 22.92 14.31 -19.48
C LEU A 89 24.20 15.11 -19.11
N THR A 90 24.11 16.42 -19.15
CA THR A 90 25.19 17.35 -18.79
C THR A 90 24.57 18.61 -18.19
N PRO A 91 25.23 19.26 -17.22
CA PRO A 91 24.74 20.51 -16.66
C PRO A 91 24.74 21.60 -17.74
N GLY A 92 23.90 22.61 -17.60
CA GLY A 92 23.83 23.73 -18.55
C GLY A 92 22.62 24.61 -18.37
N LEU A 93 22.46 25.57 -19.26
CA LEU A 93 21.35 26.53 -19.25
C LEU A 93 20.14 25.96 -20.02
N VAL A 94 18.96 25.90 -19.40
CA VAL A 94 17.73 25.53 -20.10
C VAL A 94 17.39 26.61 -21.14
N LYS A 95 17.55 26.26 -22.40
CA LYS A 95 17.31 27.20 -23.50
C LYS A 95 15.86 27.24 -23.93
N ARG A 96 15.26 26.06 -24.03
CA ARG A 96 13.87 25.87 -24.49
C ARG A 96 13.23 24.67 -23.82
N ILE A 97 11.95 24.84 -23.50
CA ILE A 97 11.07 23.75 -23.08
C ILE A 97 10.08 23.49 -24.22
N MET A 98 9.99 22.25 -24.69
CA MET A 98 9.26 21.88 -25.92
C MET A 98 7.89 21.27 -25.64
N VAL A 99 7.52 21.13 -24.38
CA VAL A 99 6.30 20.44 -23.93
C VAL A 99 5.61 21.25 -22.85
N LYS A 100 4.34 20.92 -22.62
CA LYS A 100 3.52 21.50 -21.55
C LYS A 100 3.09 20.39 -20.58
N GLU A 101 2.73 20.78 -19.36
CA GLU A 101 2.06 19.87 -18.44
C GLU A 101 0.75 19.36 -19.04
N GLY A 102 0.48 18.07 -18.87
CA GLY A 102 -0.63 17.37 -19.50
C GLY A 102 -0.36 16.88 -20.94
N GLU A 103 0.76 17.25 -21.57
CA GLU A 103 1.09 16.81 -22.93
C GLU A 103 1.62 15.37 -22.95
N HIS A 104 1.13 14.58 -23.92
CA HIS A 104 1.65 13.23 -24.14
C HIS A 104 2.93 13.25 -24.97
N VAL A 105 3.94 12.53 -24.50
CA VAL A 105 5.24 12.39 -25.17
C VAL A 105 5.56 10.93 -25.46
N THR A 106 6.25 10.70 -26.58
CA THR A 106 6.78 9.38 -26.92
C THR A 106 8.19 9.20 -26.38
N LYS A 107 8.61 7.96 -26.18
CA LYS A 107 10.00 7.66 -25.81
C LYS A 107 10.97 8.20 -26.86
N GLY A 108 12.02 8.92 -26.40
CA GLY A 108 13.04 9.52 -27.26
C GLY A 108 12.68 10.89 -27.82
N ARG A 109 11.46 11.39 -27.59
CA ARG A 109 11.09 12.76 -27.99
C ARG A 109 11.85 13.78 -27.14
N ALA A 110 12.46 14.78 -27.80
CA ALA A 110 13.08 15.91 -27.11
C ALA A 110 12.01 16.75 -26.40
N VAL A 111 12.16 16.94 -25.10
CA VAL A 111 11.24 17.66 -24.21
C VAL A 111 11.81 19.01 -23.77
N ALA A 112 13.12 19.15 -23.77
CA ALA A 112 13.83 20.40 -23.51
C ALA A 112 15.16 20.43 -24.29
N TYR A 113 15.75 21.60 -24.36
CA TYR A 113 17.11 21.80 -24.86
C TYR A 113 17.93 22.54 -23.83
N VAL A 114 19.14 22.01 -23.57
CA VAL A 114 20.11 22.58 -22.62
C VAL A 114 21.33 23.06 -23.39
N GLU A 115 21.75 24.28 -23.16
CA GLU A 115 22.98 24.86 -23.71
C GLU A 115 24.16 24.58 -22.80
N ASN A 116 25.23 24.00 -23.38
CA ASN A 116 26.48 23.73 -22.67
C ASN A 116 27.66 23.93 -23.58
N PHE A 117 28.60 24.81 -23.16
CA PHE A 117 29.81 25.12 -23.93
C PHE A 117 30.81 23.96 -23.99
N GLU A 118 30.82 23.05 -23.02
CA GLU A 118 31.73 21.87 -23.05
C GLU A 118 31.47 20.97 -24.25
N VAL A 119 30.26 21.00 -24.78
CA VAL A 119 29.88 20.23 -25.97
C VAL A 119 30.53 20.80 -27.24
N LEU A 120 30.81 22.09 -27.29
CA LEU A 120 31.60 22.65 -28.38
C LEU A 120 33.04 22.15 -28.35
N ASN A 121 33.67 22.05 -27.16
CA ASN A 121 35.01 21.50 -27.01
C ASN A 121 35.06 20.03 -27.46
N LEU A 122 34.05 19.23 -27.09
CA LEU A 122 33.94 17.84 -27.52
C LEU A 122 33.82 17.70 -29.05
N GLN A 123 33.08 18.61 -29.73
CA GLN A 123 33.01 18.62 -31.18
C GLN A 123 34.32 19.05 -31.82
N GLN A 124 35.04 20.00 -31.24
CA GLN A 124 36.35 20.39 -31.67
C GLN A 124 37.34 19.22 -31.54
N ASP A 125 37.40 18.56 -30.38
CA ASP A 125 38.27 17.39 -30.15
C ASP A 125 37.98 16.26 -31.18
N TYR A 126 36.72 16.08 -31.51
CA TYR A 126 36.30 15.09 -32.52
C TYR A 126 36.84 15.48 -33.92
N LEU A 127 36.72 16.74 -34.31
CA LEU A 127 37.19 17.22 -35.61
C LEU A 127 38.73 17.12 -35.70
N GLU A 128 39.45 17.47 -34.63
CA GLU A 128 40.88 17.31 -34.55
C GLU A 128 41.29 15.84 -34.69
N ALA A 129 40.60 14.96 -33.97
CA ALA A 129 40.86 13.52 -34.07
C ALA A 129 40.59 12.95 -35.48
N ARG A 130 39.58 13.50 -36.21
CA ARG A 130 39.28 13.13 -37.59
C ARG A 130 40.43 13.52 -38.54
N GLU A 131 41.02 14.71 -38.38
CA GLU A 131 42.15 15.11 -39.20
C GLU A 131 43.41 14.29 -38.83
N GLU A 132 43.65 13.97 -37.55
CA GLU A 132 44.70 13.05 -37.13
C GLU A 132 44.53 11.66 -37.75
N GLU A 133 43.33 11.10 -37.76
CA GLU A 133 43.01 9.81 -38.37
C GLU A 133 43.30 9.82 -39.87
N LYS A 134 42.90 10.87 -40.58
CA LYS A 134 43.13 11.07 -42.01
C LYS A 134 44.63 11.06 -42.35
N LEU A 135 45.40 11.86 -41.62
CA LEU A 135 46.85 11.90 -41.80
C LEU A 135 47.53 10.57 -41.50
N ALA A 136 47.13 9.90 -40.42
CA ALA A 136 47.66 8.59 -40.04
C ALA A 136 47.31 7.51 -41.06
N SER A 137 46.13 7.57 -41.66
CA SER A 137 45.66 6.64 -42.71
C SER A 137 46.47 6.84 -44.01
N GLN A 138 46.70 8.11 -44.42
CA GLN A 138 47.51 8.42 -45.59
C GLN A 138 48.98 7.95 -45.42
N GLU A 139 49.57 8.12 -44.20
CA GLU A 139 50.89 7.62 -43.89
C GLU A 139 50.93 6.09 -43.93
N LEU A 140 49.90 5.42 -43.38
CA LEU A 140 49.81 3.96 -43.46
C LEU A 140 49.76 3.47 -44.89
N GLU A 141 48.92 4.06 -45.76
CA GLU A 141 48.82 3.73 -47.18
C GLU A 141 50.21 3.89 -47.88
N ARG A 142 50.91 5.00 -47.59
CA ARG A 142 52.26 5.26 -48.12
C ARG A 142 53.27 4.20 -47.70
N GLN A 143 53.30 3.82 -46.41
CA GLN A 143 54.21 2.78 -45.90
C GLN A 143 53.86 1.42 -46.43
N GLN A 144 52.56 1.11 -46.64
CA GLN A 144 52.11 -0.14 -47.28
C GLN A 144 52.56 -0.22 -48.75
N ALA A 145 52.47 0.88 -49.50
CA ALA A 145 52.93 0.96 -50.88
C ALA A 145 54.44 0.73 -50.98
N LEU A 146 55.24 1.42 -50.15
CA LEU A 146 56.69 1.24 -50.12
C LEU A 146 57.10 -0.19 -49.74
N ALA A 147 56.37 -0.83 -48.82
CA ALA A 147 56.62 -2.21 -48.42
C ALA A 147 56.34 -3.20 -49.57
N LYS A 148 55.28 -2.97 -50.37
CA LYS A 148 54.98 -3.79 -51.57
C LYS A 148 56.07 -3.71 -52.63
N GLU A 149 56.69 -2.54 -52.80
CA GLU A 149 57.79 -2.33 -53.77
C GLU A 149 59.14 -2.75 -53.22
N GLY A 150 59.19 -3.37 -52.00
CA GLY A 150 60.43 -3.84 -51.40
C GLY A 150 61.32 -2.71 -50.81
N ALA A 151 60.87 -1.45 -50.88
CA ALA A 151 61.63 -0.25 -50.37
C ALA A 151 61.21 0.16 -48.93
N GLY A 152 60.26 -0.56 -48.31
CA GLY A 152 59.75 -0.23 -46.98
C GLY A 152 60.58 -0.78 -45.84
N ILE A 153 60.73 0.04 -44.77
CA ILE A 153 61.29 -0.40 -43.50
C ILE A 153 60.20 -0.99 -42.62
N LYS A 154 60.32 -2.28 -42.23
CA LYS A 154 59.28 -3.00 -41.45
C LYS A 154 58.87 -2.28 -40.17
N LYS A 155 59.84 -1.63 -39.48
CA LYS A 155 59.60 -0.84 -38.28
C LYS A 155 58.65 0.35 -38.55
N ASN A 156 58.85 1.06 -39.69
CA ASN A 156 58.02 2.22 -40.05
C ASN A 156 56.58 1.79 -40.38
N LEU A 157 56.43 0.67 -41.11
CA LEU A 157 55.13 0.11 -41.39
C LEU A 157 54.39 -0.29 -40.10
N GLN A 158 55.08 -0.98 -39.19
CA GLN A 158 54.47 -1.34 -37.89
C GLN A 158 54.06 -0.11 -37.08
N GLN A 159 54.90 0.94 -37.07
CA GLN A 159 54.56 2.21 -36.42
C GLN A 159 53.37 2.89 -37.07
N ALA A 160 53.29 2.96 -38.39
CA ALA A 160 52.16 3.54 -39.12
C ALA A 160 50.86 2.78 -38.83
N ILE A 161 50.90 1.45 -38.80
CA ILE A 161 49.73 0.62 -38.41
C ILE A 161 49.25 0.96 -36.99
N ALA A 162 50.19 1.06 -36.03
CA ALA A 162 49.85 1.35 -34.65
C ALA A 162 49.22 2.75 -34.50
N THR A 163 49.84 3.77 -35.16
CA THR A 163 49.36 5.16 -35.15
C THR A 163 47.95 5.26 -35.78
N ALA A 164 47.74 4.68 -36.98
CA ALA A 164 46.43 4.70 -37.63
C ALA A 164 45.34 4.03 -36.77
N ARG A 165 45.67 2.88 -36.13
CA ARG A 165 44.75 2.20 -35.21
C ARG A 165 44.38 3.06 -34.01
N THR A 166 45.36 3.74 -33.42
CA THR A 166 45.11 4.61 -32.25
C THR A 166 44.24 5.81 -32.63
N ALA A 167 44.54 6.46 -33.76
CA ALA A 167 43.77 7.60 -34.26
C ALA A 167 42.33 7.18 -34.55
N SER A 168 42.11 6.08 -35.23
CA SER A 168 40.75 5.54 -35.51
C SER A 168 39.98 5.20 -34.25
N SER A 169 40.64 4.62 -33.24
CA SER A 169 40.03 4.36 -31.93
C SER A 169 39.57 5.65 -31.22
N LYS A 170 40.43 6.71 -31.28
CA LYS A 170 40.12 8.02 -30.71
C LYS A 170 38.86 8.65 -31.37
N VAL A 171 38.79 8.63 -32.69
CA VAL A 171 37.60 9.10 -33.44
C VAL A 171 36.37 8.34 -33.07
N SER A 172 36.47 6.99 -33.03
CA SER A 172 35.33 6.12 -32.65
C SER A 172 34.83 6.43 -31.24
N MET A 173 35.73 6.66 -30.28
CA MET A 173 35.38 7.01 -28.90
C MET A 173 34.65 8.35 -28.82
N LEU A 174 35.22 9.40 -29.40
CA LEU A 174 34.65 10.76 -29.41
C LEU A 174 33.32 10.80 -30.17
N GLY A 175 33.19 10.08 -31.30
CA GLY A 175 31.96 9.95 -32.05
C GLY A 175 30.83 9.28 -31.25
N ARG A 176 31.15 8.24 -30.46
CA ARG A 176 30.15 7.66 -29.53
C ARG A 176 29.73 8.62 -28.43
N GLN A 177 30.68 9.40 -27.90
CA GLN A 177 30.41 10.40 -26.88
C GLN A 177 29.46 11.48 -27.40
N LEU A 178 29.69 11.99 -28.63
CA LEU A 178 28.77 12.92 -29.32
C LEU A 178 27.38 12.31 -29.48
N SER A 179 27.31 11.05 -29.92
CA SER A 179 26.03 10.35 -30.11
C SER A 179 25.26 10.18 -28.80
N LEU A 180 25.91 10.00 -27.66
CA LEU A 180 25.27 9.94 -26.33
C LEU A 180 24.57 11.28 -26.00
N TYR A 181 25.13 12.40 -26.44
CA TYR A 181 24.50 13.73 -26.30
C TYR A 181 23.47 14.03 -27.39
N GLY A 182 23.15 13.05 -28.25
CA GLY A 182 22.20 13.22 -29.34
C GLY A 182 22.74 14.05 -30.52
N ILE A 183 24.07 14.22 -30.58
CA ILE A 183 24.74 14.96 -31.66
C ILE A 183 25.25 13.94 -32.68
N SER A 184 24.86 14.14 -33.95
CA SER A 184 25.33 13.28 -35.02
C SER A 184 26.78 13.62 -35.41
N PRO A 185 27.74 12.67 -35.31
CA PRO A 185 29.10 12.89 -35.78
C PRO A 185 29.18 13.32 -37.24
N SER A 186 28.36 12.78 -38.11
CA SER A 186 28.28 13.17 -39.53
C SER A 186 27.79 14.60 -39.75
N ALA A 187 26.98 15.17 -38.86
CA ALA A 187 26.60 16.56 -38.91
C ALA A 187 27.76 17.47 -38.54
N VAL A 188 28.58 17.03 -37.55
CA VAL A 188 29.79 17.76 -37.12
C VAL A 188 30.85 17.71 -38.24
N ASP A 189 31.09 16.56 -38.87
CA ASP A 189 31.96 16.44 -40.07
C ASP A 189 31.50 17.40 -41.20
N GLY A 190 30.19 17.61 -41.33
CA GLY A 190 29.64 18.60 -42.30
C GLY A 190 29.65 20.05 -41.84
N GLY A 191 30.30 20.39 -40.74
CA GLY A 191 30.46 21.73 -40.19
C GLY A 191 29.24 22.27 -39.43
N LYS A 192 28.24 21.39 -39.12
CA LYS A 192 27.06 21.78 -38.32
C LYS A 192 27.34 21.53 -36.83
N LEU A 193 27.83 22.55 -36.14
CA LEU A 193 28.08 22.49 -34.72
C LEU A 193 26.80 22.74 -33.92
N ALA A 194 26.56 21.90 -32.92
CA ALA A 194 25.45 22.00 -31.99
C ALA A 194 25.90 22.73 -30.71
N THR A 195 25.14 23.72 -30.27
CA THR A 195 25.33 24.40 -28.97
C THR A 195 24.30 23.93 -27.94
N GLU A 196 23.19 23.38 -28.42
CA GLU A 196 22.07 22.90 -27.62
C GLU A 196 21.98 21.39 -27.68
N ILE A 197 21.81 20.77 -26.53
CA ILE A 197 21.66 19.33 -26.38
C ILE A 197 20.17 19.02 -26.13
N PRO A 198 19.56 18.09 -26.88
CA PRO A 198 18.22 17.63 -26.61
C PRO A 198 18.17 16.81 -25.32
N VAL A 199 17.25 17.13 -24.42
CA VAL A 199 16.89 16.28 -23.30
C VAL A 199 15.65 15.50 -23.71
N ALA A 200 15.78 14.18 -23.83
CA ALA A 200 14.72 13.32 -24.35
C ALA A 200 14.02 12.56 -23.23
N SER A 201 12.71 12.31 -23.42
CA SER A 201 11.96 11.45 -22.50
C SER A 201 12.41 9.99 -22.61
N PRO A 202 12.78 9.34 -21.49
CA PRO A 202 13.18 7.92 -21.50
C PRO A 202 12.01 6.96 -21.68
N ILE A 203 10.77 7.41 -21.44
CA ILE A 203 9.54 6.62 -21.57
C ILE A 203 8.49 7.36 -22.40
N ALA A 204 7.50 6.64 -22.89
CA ALA A 204 6.26 7.23 -23.40
C ALA A 204 5.30 7.47 -22.24
N GLY A 205 4.64 8.62 -22.21
CA GLY A 205 3.73 8.98 -21.12
C GLY A 205 3.27 10.43 -21.19
N THR A 206 2.65 10.91 -20.14
CA THR A 206 2.17 12.28 -19.99
C THR A 206 3.10 13.07 -19.07
N VAL A 207 3.46 14.28 -19.45
CA VAL A 207 4.22 15.21 -18.60
C VAL A 207 3.31 15.67 -17.46
N THR A 208 3.63 15.27 -16.23
CA THR A 208 2.82 15.59 -15.05
C THR A 208 3.28 16.84 -14.33
N GLU A 209 4.58 17.15 -14.43
CA GLU A 209 5.17 18.29 -13.72
C GLU A 209 6.39 18.79 -14.47
N ILE A 210 6.56 20.12 -14.57
CA ILE A 210 7.74 20.78 -15.12
C ILE A 210 8.41 21.56 -13.99
N MET A 211 9.62 21.13 -13.60
CA MET A 211 10.37 21.63 -12.43
C MET A 211 11.43 22.67 -12.80
N CYS A 212 11.52 23.07 -14.07
CA CYS A 212 12.48 24.03 -14.58
C CYS A 212 11.83 25.19 -15.32
N SER A 213 12.57 26.25 -15.52
CA SER A 213 12.16 27.41 -16.34
C SER A 213 13.19 27.71 -17.42
N THR A 214 12.76 28.32 -18.52
CA THR A 214 13.69 28.81 -19.54
C THR A 214 14.64 29.83 -18.91
N GLY A 215 15.95 29.65 -19.10
CA GLY A 215 16.99 30.44 -18.47
C GLY A 215 17.46 29.96 -17.09
N SER A 216 16.85 28.92 -16.53
CA SER A 216 17.36 28.29 -15.30
C SER A 216 18.57 27.40 -15.60
N PHE A 217 19.45 27.22 -14.61
CA PHE A 217 20.55 26.28 -14.69
C PHE A 217 20.05 24.87 -14.36
N ALA A 218 20.30 23.93 -15.26
CA ALA A 218 19.99 22.51 -15.10
C ALA A 218 21.22 21.76 -14.62
N ASP A 219 21.05 20.90 -13.61
CA ASP A 219 22.09 20.02 -13.06
C ASP A 219 21.70 18.55 -13.27
N LEU A 220 22.70 17.66 -13.25
CA LEU A 220 22.52 16.20 -13.36
C LEU A 220 21.62 15.63 -12.25
N GLN A 221 21.61 16.22 -11.06
CA GLN A 221 20.83 15.80 -9.91
C GLN A 221 19.43 16.46 -9.83
N ALA A 222 19.19 17.48 -10.65
CA ALA A 222 17.92 18.18 -10.67
C ALA A 222 17.09 17.78 -11.89
N PRO A 223 16.01 17.01 -11.72
CA PRO A 223 15.15 16.66 -12.84
C PRO A 223 14.46 17.90 -13.40
N LEU A 224 14.34 17.96 -14.72
CA LEU A 224 13.65 19.06 -15.43
C LEU A 224 12.14 18.87 -15.41
N MET A 225 11.69 17.63 -15.47
CA MET A 225 10.27 17.28 -15.49
C MET A 225 10.03 15.84 -15.12
N LYS A 226 8.76 15.54 -14.81
CA LYS A 226 8.25 14.22 -14.51
C LYS A 226 7.34 13.75 -15.64
N VAL A 227 7.56 12.53 -16.14
CA VAL A 227 6.74 11.86 -17.15
C VAL A 227 6.18 10.58 -16.55
N VAL A 228 4.87 10.36 -16.70
CA VAL A 228 4.17 9.21 -16.16
C VAL A 228 3.36 8.50 -17.24
N ASN A 229 3.52 7.19 -17.33
CA ASN A 229 2.71 6.34 -18.18
C ASN A 229 1.49 5.82 -17.40
N ASN A 230 0.32 6.38 -17.68
CA ASN A 230 -0.93 6.01 -16.99
C ASN A 230 -1.56 4.71 -17.51
N ALA A 231 -0.97 4.03 -18.51
CA ALA A 231 -1.54 2.82 -19.07
C ALA A 231 -1.51 1.61 -18.11
N ALA A 232 -0.61 1.62 -17.12
CA ALA A 232 -0.39 0.52 -16.18
C ALA A 232 -0.66 0.93 -14.72
N ILE A 233 -1.72 1.73 -14.50
CA ILE A 233 -2.13 2.12 -13.14
C ILE A 233 -2.63 0.90 -12.38
N TYR A 234 -2.19 0.77 -11.14
CA TYR A 234 -2.68 -0.20 -10.17
C TYR A 234 -3.10 0.51 -8.87
N CYS A 235 -3.86 -0.19 -8.03
CA CYS A 235 -4.24 0.33 -6.74
C CYS A 235 -3.32 -0.24 -5.65
N ARG A 236 -2.85 0.62 -4.76
CA ARG A 236 -2.04 0.29 -3.59
C ARG A 236 -2.88 0.51 -2.34
N LEU A 237 -3.27 -0.58 -1.66
CA LEU A 237 -4.09 -0.55 -0.45
C LEU A 237 -3.23 -0.82 0.78
N ASN A 238 -3.50 -0.09 1.86
CA ASN A 238 -2.83 -0.27 3.14
C ASN A 238 -3.66 -1.23 4.01
N ILE A 239 -3.12 -2.41 4.28
CA ILE A 239 -3.74 -3.46 5.10
C ILE A 239 -3.11 -3.41 6.48
N PHE A 240 -3.91 -3.09 7.50
CA PHE A 240 -3.45 -3.05 8.88
C PHE A 240 -3.14 -4.45 9.42
N GLU A 241 -2.21 -4.53 10.36
CA GLU A 241 -1.68 -5.79 10.94
C GLU A 241 -2.77 -6.80 11.34
N LYS A 242 -3.83 -6.33 11.99
CA LYS A 242 -4.96 -7.15 12.43
C LYS A 242 -5.73 -7.85 11.30
N ASN A 243 -5.66 -7.31 10.08
CA ASN A 243 -6.42 -7.76 8.92
C ASN A 243 -5.54 -8.51 7.89
N ILE A 244 -4.24 -8.66 8.17
CA ILE A 244 -3.32 -9.35 7.27
C ILE A 244 -3.72 -10.80 7.01
N PRO A 245 -4.17 -11.58 8.02
CA PRO A 245 -4.57 -12.97 7.80
C PRO A 245 -5.76 -13.14 6.85
N ASP A 246 -6.58 -12.10 6.72
CA ASP A 246 -7.83 -12.14 5.94
C ASP A 246 -7.63 -11.74 4.46
N VAL A 247 -6.41 -11.31 4.08
CA VAL A 247 -6.12 -10.83 2.72
C VAL A 247 -5.16 -11.77 2.02
N THR A 248 -5.62 -12.35 0.90
CA THR A 248 -4.82 -13.27 0.08
C THR A 248 -4.85 -12.84 -1.39
N PRO A 249 -3.78 -13.15 -2.17
CA PRO A 249 -3.81 -12.97 -3.62
C PRO A 249 -4.97 -13.72 -4.27
N GLY A 250 -5.58 -13.14 -5.29
CA GLY A 250 -6.75 -13.65 -6.00
C GLY A 250 -8.09 -13.10 -5.51
N GLN A 251 -8.13 -12.44 -4.36
CA GLN A 251 -9.38 -11.86 -3.85
C GLN A 251 -9.85 -10.68 -4.70
N LYS A 252 -11.16 -10.60 -4.89
CA LYS A 252 -11.82 -9.48 -5.59
C LYS A 252 -11.86 -8.25 -4.70
N VAL A 253 -11.64 -7.10 -5.33
CA VAL A 253 -11.63 -5.79 -4.67
C VAL A 253 -12.51 -4.83 -5.45
N GLU A 254 -13.47 -4.25 -4.78
CA GLU A 254 -14.20 -3.09 -5.28
C GLU A 254 -13.42 -1.82 -4.87
N ILE A 255 -12.98 -1.04 -5.85
CA ILE A 255 -12.18 0.18 -5.62
C ILE A 255 -13.05 1.39 -5.90
N ARG A 256 -13.22 2.26 -4.90
CA ARG A 256 -13.95 3.52 -5.00
C ARG A 256 -13.00 4.69 -4.89
N LEU A 257 -13.09 5.61 -5.86
CA LEU A 257 -12.36 6.87 -5.80
C LEU A 257 -12.98 7.79 -4.74
N THR A 258 -12.16 8.32 -3.82
CA THR A 258 -12.65 9.17 -2.72
C THR A 258 -13.31 10.45 -3.23
N ASN A 259 -12.80 11.01 -4.33
CA ASN A 259 -13.31 12.24 -4.95
C ASN A 259 -14.47 12.01 -5.93
N ARG A 260 -14.74 10.76 -6.35
CA ARG A 260 -15.82 10.36 -7.25
C ARG A 260 -16.40 9.00 -6.83
N PRO A 261 -17.14 8.92 -5.70
CA PRO A 261 -17.59 7.65 -5.11
C PRO A 261 -18.52 6.82 -6.01
N GLN A 262 -19.15 7.46 -7.00
CA GLN A 262 -20.00 6.80 -8.00
C GLN A 262 -19.19 5.98 -9.03
N ILE A 263 -17.88 6.23 -9.15
CA ILE A 263 -17.02 5.44 -10.02
C ILE A 263 -16.49 4.25 -9.21
N ILE A 264 -16.95 3.07 -9.60
CA ILE A 264 -16.55 1.80 -9.04
C ILE A 264 -15.63 1.11 -10.04
N LEU A 265 -14.45 0.72 -9.59
CA LEU A 265 -13.49 -0.06 -10.37
C LEU A 265 -13.37 -1.44 -9.77
N ASP A 266 -13.40 -2.45 -10.62
CA ASP A 266 -13.15 -3.83 -10.23
C ASP A 266 -11.64 -4.10 -10.23
N GLY A 267 -11.18 -4.79 -9.20
CA GLY A 267 -9.78 -5.16 -9.06
C GLY A 267 -9.59 -6.53 -8.44
N GLU A 268 -8.36 -6.99 -8.46
CA GLU A 268 -7.93 -8.26 -7.89
C GLU A 268 -6.63 -8.06 -7.13
N VAL A 269 -6.54 -8.61 -5.93
CA VAL A 269 -5.29 -8.62 -5.14
C VAL A 269 -4.26 -9.50 -5.85
N VAL A 270 -3.17 -8.89 -6.31
CA VAL A 270 -2.10 -9.62 -7.01
C VAL A 270 -1.00 -10.06 -6.05
N ALA A 271 -0.68 -9.21 -5.07
CA ALA A 271 0.40 -9.47 -4.11
C ALA A 271 0.23 -8.63 -2.85
N LEU A 272 0.79 -9.14 -1.75
CA LEU A 272 1.02 -8.39 -0.52
C LEU A 272 2.52 -8.13 -0.37
N SER A 273 2.88 -6.95 0.10
CA SER A 273 4.25 -6.64 0.50
C SER A 273 4.67 -7.57 1.65
N GLN A 274 5.91 -8.02 1.63
CA GLN A 274 6.47 -8.83 2.73
C GLN A 274 7.18 -7.96 3.79
N ALA A 275 7.15 -6.65 3.64
CA ALA A 275 7.74 -5.69 4.58
C ALA A 275 6.70 -4.64 4.98
N MET A 276 6.65 -4.32 6.26
CA MET A 276 5.84 -3.21 6.76
C MET A 276 6.48 -1.88 6.36
N GLU A 277 5.65 -0.93 5.96
CA GLU A 277 6.11 0.42 5.67
C GLU A 277 6.59 1.10 6.95
N SER A 278 7.79 1.67 6.93
CA SER A 278 8.38 2.33 8.11
C SER A 278 7.44 3.41 8.67
N GLY A 279 7.06 3.26 9.95
CA GLY A 279 6.16 4.20 10.64
C GLY A 279 4.66 3.91 10.50
N LYS A 280 4.24 2.96 9.67
CA LYS A 280 2.86 2.51 9.55
C LYS A 280 2.79 1.01 9.91
N LYS A 281 1.94 0.63 10.85
CA LYS A 281 1.66 -0.78 11.17
C LYS A 281 0.72 -1.38 10.09
N ALA A 282 1.16 -1.33 8.84
CA ALA A 282 0.37 -1.78 7.70
C ALA A 282 1.28 -2.41 6.62
N LEU A 283 0.78 -3.44 5.95
CA LEU A 283 1.33 -3.98 4.72
C LEU A 283 0.64 -3.33 3.52
N THR A 284 1.35 -3.27 2.40
CA THR A 284 0.78 -2.81 1.15
C THR A 284 0.26 -3.98 0.33
N ALA A 285 -1.03 -3.98 0.02
CA ALA A 285 -1.62 -4.87 -0.97
C ALA A 285 -1.61 -4.20 -2.34
N ARG A 286 -1.09 -4.91 -3.32
CA ARG A 286 -1.13 -4.50 -4.72
C ARG A 286 -2.35 -5.10 -5.40
N VAL A 287 -3.21 -4.23 -5.92
CA VAL A 287 -4.45 -4.59 -6.59
C VAL A 287 -4.38 -4.19 -8.06
N LYS A 288 -4.55 -5.16 -8.94
CA LYS A 288 -4.66 -4.93 -10.39
C LYS A 288 -6.08 -4.45 -10.71
N ILE A 289 -6.20 -3.35 -11.42
CA ILE A 289 -7.48 -2.84 -11.88
C ILE A 289 -7.87 -3.60 -13.15
N MET A 290 -9.04 -4.23 -13.15
CA MET A 290 -9.52 -5.06 -14.25
C MET A 290 -10.20 -4.22 -15.34
N ASN A 291 -10.80 -3.08 -14.97
CA ASN A 291 -11.62 -2.24 -15.85
C ASN A 291 -10.96 -0.86 -16.04
N SER A 292 -9.76 -0.83 -16.66
CA SER A 292 -8.94 0.38 -16.82
C SER A 292 -9.38 1.32 -17.96
N GLN A 293 -10.59 1.18 -18.50
CA GLN A 293 -11.06 2.03 -19.60
C GLN A 293 -11.28 3.50 -19.21
N ASN A 294 -11.18 3.85 -17.94
CA ASN A 294 -11.29 5.23 -17.47
C ASN A 294 -9.97 5.98 -17.69
N LYS A 295 -9.95 6.79 -18.74
CA LYS A 295 -8.83 7.67 -19.11
C LYS A 295 -8.49 8.77 -18.07
N ASP A 296 -9.32 8.93 -17.05
CA ASP A 296 -9.21 9.98 -16.02
C ASP A 296 -8.52 9.53 -14.72
N LEU A 297 -7.96 8.32 -14.69
CA LEU A 297 -7.23 7.84 -13.54
C LEU A 297 -5.83 8.44 -13.50
N VAL A 298 -5.48 9.04 -12.36
CA VAL A 298 -4.17 9.70 -12.16
C VAL A 298 -3.50 9.07 -10.93
N PRO A 299 -2.20 8.75 -11.01
CA PRO A 299 -1.43 8.31 -9.84
C PRO A 299 -1.52 9.31 -8.69
N GLY A 300 -1.56 8.83 -7.47
CA GLY A 300 -1.75 9.65 -6.26
C GLY A 300 -3.22 9.91 -5.90
N MET A 301 -4.19 9.53 -6.72
CA MET A 301 -5.60 9.63 -6.34
C MET A 301 -5.91 8.73 -5.15
N PRO A 302 -6.51 9.27 -4.06
CA PRO A 302 -6.90 8.46 -2.92
C PRO A 302 -8.11 7.59 -3.25
N VAL A 303 -8.06 6.34 -2.77
CA VAL A 303 -9.10 5.33 -3.00
C VAL A 303 -9.44 4.58 -1.72
N VAL A 304 -10.63 4.00 -1.71
CA VAL A 304 -11.05 3.01 -0.72
C VAL A 304 -11.30 1.69 -1.45
N GLY A 305 -10.54 0.67 -1.06
CA GLY A 305 -10.76 -0.70 -1.52
C GLY A 305 -11.64 -1.46 -0.55
N ILE A 306 -12.62 -2.17 -1.07
CA ILE A 306 -13.46 -3.12 -0.33
C ILE A 306 -13.05 -4.50 -0.82
N ILE A 307 -12.26 -5.20 -0.01
CA ILE A 307 -11.78 -6.55 -0.30
C ILE A 307 -12.83 -7.53 0.20
N THR A 308 -13.28 -8.43 -0.64
CA THR A 308 -14.17 -9.52 -0.24
C THR A 308 -13.30 -10.71 0.12
N ALA A 309 -13.23 -11.05 1.42
CA ALA A 309 -12.65 -12.30 1.86
C ALA A 309 -13.54 -13.47 1.44
N GLU A 310 -13.00 -14.68 1.44
CA GLU A 310 -13.79 -15.87 1.12
C GLU A 310 -15.00 -15.96 2.06
N ASN A 311 -16.14 -16.28 1.47
CA ASN A 311 -17.34 -16.58 2.23
C ASN A 311 -17.06 -17.83 3.09
N SER A 312 -17.10 -17.66 4.39
CA SER A 312 -17.04 -18.80 5.32
C SER A 312 -18.48 -19.20 5.65
N GLU A 313 -18.77 -20.48 5.54
CA GLU A 313 -20.00 -21.03 6.07
C GLU A 313 -19.89 -21.06 7.60
N VAL A 314 -20.69 -20.25 8.25
CA VAL A 314 -20.65 -20.05 9.70
C VAL A 314 -22.04 -20.13 10.30
N GLU A 315 -22.08 -20.50 11.57
CA GLU A 315 -23.28 -20.44 12.39
C GLU A 315 -23.63 -18.97 12.65
N ALA A 316 -24.84 -18.57 12.29
CA ALA A 316 -25.28 -17.20 12.45
C ALA A 316 -26.77 -17.12 12.81
N LEU A 317 -27.10 -16.06 13.49
CA LEU A 317 -28.49 -15.68 13.78
C LEU A 317 -28.80 -14.31 13.14
N PRO A 318 -30.08 -14.01 12.87
CA PRO A 318 -30.48 -12.66 12.47
C PRO A 318 -30.00 -11.61 13.47
N ASP A 319 -29.68 -10.41 13.00
CA ASP A 319 -29.22 -9.30 13.86
C ASP A 319 -30.20 -9.01 15.01
N ASP A 320 -31.51 -9.17 14.77
CA ASP A 320 -32.60 -8.95 15.75
C ASP A 320 -32.66 -10.03 16.86
N ALA A 321 -31.89 -11.11 16.71
CA ALA A 321 -31.78 -12.17 17.71
C ALA A 321 -30.75 -11.85 18.80
N ILE A 322 -29.85 -10.87 18.56
CA ILE A 322 -28.75 -10.59 19.44
C ILE A 322 -29.00 -9.34 20.25
N VAL A 323 -28.96 -9.46 21.56
CA VAL A 323 -29.15 -8.38 22.51
C VAL A 323 -27.80 -8.07 23.18
N THR A 324 -27.44 -6.78 23.21
CA THR A 324 -26.23 -6.34 23.93
C THR A 324 -26.66 -5.62 25.20
N ALA A 325 -26.19 -6.13 26.33
CA ALA A 325 -26.39 -5.53 27.65
C ALA A 325 -25.04 -5.54 28.39
N GLU A 326 -24.71 -4.45 29.08
CA GLU A 326 -23.47 -4.29 29.89
C GLU A 326 -22.17 -4.62 29.14
N GLY A 327 -22.14 -4.39 27.82
CA GLY A 327 -20.97 -4.68 26.99
C GLY A 327 -20.78 -6.14 26.59
N ARG A 328 -21.75 -7.02 26.91
CA ARG A 328 -21.79 -8.42 26.52
C ARG A 328 -22.95 -8.65 25.56
N SER A 329 -22.87 -9.68 24.74
CA SER A 329 -23.92 -10.05 23.79
C SER A 329 -24.57 -11.36 24.17
N TYR A 330 -25.88 -11.41 24.06
CA TYR A 330 -26.71 -12.53 24.47
C TYR A 330 -27.69 -12.94 23.38
N VAL A 331 -28.07 -14.21 23.37
CA VAL A 331 -29.17 -14.77 22.62
C VAL A 331 -30.09 -15.51 23.55
N PHE A 332 -31.33 -15.73 23.14
CA PHE A 332 -32.33 -16.44 23.97
C PHE A 332 -32.68 -17.78 23.33
N ALA A 333 -32.34 -18.87 24.04
CA ALA A 333 -32.71 -20.22 23.65
C ALA A 333 -34.06 -20.61 24.24
N VAL A 334 -34.83 -21.40 23.53
CA VAL A 334 -36.10 -21.96 23.99
C VAL A 334 -35.84 -23.25 24.74
N GLU A 335 -36.09 -23.30 26.06
CA GLU A 335 -35.90 -24.50 26.87
C GLU A 335 -37.11 -25.42 26.84
N GLY A 336 -38.29 -24.88 26.65
CA GLY A 336 -39.52 -25.69 26.57
C GLY A 336 -40.79 -24.88 26.84
N GLN A 337 -41.92 -25.60 26.90
CA GLN A 337 -43.22 -25.07 27.29
C GLN A 337 -43.73 -25.83 28.47
N LYS A 338 -44.24 -25.13 29.49
CA LYS A 338 -44.89 -25.68 30.67
C LYS A 338 -46.25 -25.04 30.87
N GLU A 339 -47.18 -25.77 31.42
CA GLU A 339 -48.52 -25.24 31.79
C GLU A 339 -48.43 -24.72 33.23
N GLU A 340 -48.60 -23.41 33.40
CA GLU A 340 -48.64 -22.72 34.68
C GLU A 340 -49.93 -21.92 34.78
N ASP A 341 -50.67 -22.11 35.86
CA ASP A 341 -51.96 -21.48 36.10
C ASP A 341 -52.99 -21.59 34.94
N GLY A 342 -52.98 -22.75 34.23
CA GLY A 342 -53.87 -22.98 33.11
C GLY A 342 -53.50 -22.22 31.83
N LYS A 343 -52.28 -21.68 31.73
CA LYS A 343 -51.71 -21.02 30.54
C LYS A 343 -50.43 -21.71 30.15
N MET A 344 -50.23 -21.87 28.83
CA MET A 344 -48.95 -22.35 28.28
C MET A 344 -47.93 -21.21 28.35
N MET A 345 -46.87 -21.43 29.14
CA MET A 345 -45.74 -20.53 29.25
C MET A 345 -44.54 -21.12 28.50
N THR A 346 -43.83 -20.29 27.74
CA THR A 346 -42.60 -20.65 27.06
C THR A 346 -41.43 -20.06 27.84
N HIS A 347 -40.49 -20.93 28.20
CA HIS A 347 -39.28 -20.58 28.94
C HIS A 347 -38.12 -20.29 27.97
N PHE A 348 -37.47 -19.15 28.17
CA PHE A 348 -36.33 -18.69 27.39
C PHE A 348 -35.11 -18.55 28.31
N LYS A 349 -34.03 -19.16 27.91
CA LYS A 349 -32.74 -19.06 28.63
C LYS A 349 -31.81 -18.09 27.93
N ARG A 350 -31.26 -17.14 28.68
CA ARG A 350 -30.27 -16.20 28.21
C ARG A 350 -28.92 -16.90 28.10
N ILE A 351 -28.28 -16.87 26.93
CA ILE A 351 -26.97 -17.47 26.65
C ILE A 351 -26.02 -16.39 26.16
N GLU A 352 -24.85 -16.27 26.81
CA GLU A 352 -23.80 -15.34 26.38
C GLU A 352 -23.11 -15.87 25.13
N VAL A 353 -22.92 -14.96 24.13
CA VAL A 353 -22.30 -15.28 22.86
C VAL A 353 -21.24 -14.25 22.48
N ILE A 354 -20.26 -14.67 21.71
CA ILE A 354 -19.30 -13.77 21.07
C ILE A 354 -19.77 -13.51 19.64
N PRO A 355 -20.26 -12.29 19.32
CA PRO A 355 -20.63 -11.95 17.96
C PRO A 355 -19.37 -11.84 17.10
N GLY A 356 -19.45 -12.36 15.87
CA GLY A 356 -18.40 -12.33 14.88
C GLY A 356 -18.74 -11.45 13.67
N ILE A 357 -18.66 -12.04 12.49
CA ILE A 357 -18.93 -11.39 11.20
C ILE A 357 -20.40 -11.00 11.11
N LYS A 358 -20.65 -9.76 10.68
CA LYS A 358 -21.98 -9.25 10.39
C LYS A 358 -22.12 -8.93 8.91
N ASP A 359 -23.03 -9.63 8.23
CA ASP A 359 -23.31 -9.44 6.81
C ASP A 359 -24.77 -9.78 6.48
N ARG A 360 -25.41 -8.99 5.60
CA ARG A 360 -26.76 -9.22 5.06
C ARG A 360 -27.85 -9.46 6.09
N GLY A 361 -27.77 -8.83 7.28
CA GLY A 361 -28.78 -8.96 8.33
C GLY A 361 -28.58 -10.19 9.22
N TYR A 362 -27.46 -10.90 9.08
CA TYR A 362 -27.03 -11.99 9.94
C TYR A 362 -25.73 -11.64 10.63
N THR A 363 -25.60 -12.11 11.88
CA THR A 363 -24.36 -12.01 12.65
C THR A 363 -23.90 -13.41 13.02
N GLN A 364 -22.64 -13.69 12.72
CA GLN A 364 -21.98 -14.92 13.20
C GLN A 364 -21.98 -14.94 14.72
N ILE A 365 -22.27 -16.09 15.31
CA ILE A 365 -22.24 -16.30 16.76
C ILE A 365 -21.27 -17.43 17.13
N LYS A 366 -20.63 -17.26 18.27
CA LYS A 366 -19.83 -18.31 18.90
C LYS A 366 -20.29 -18.44 20.33
N PHE A 367 -20.78 -19.63 20.68
CA PHE A 367 -21.22 -19.92 22.04
C PHE A 367 -20.02 -20.08 22.97
N LEU A 368 -20.14 -19.55 24.20
CA LEU A 368 -19.16 -19.75 25.26
C LEU A 368 -19.37 -21.09 25.97
N THR A 369 -20.63 -21.56 26.01
CA THR A 369 -21.00 -22.87 26.57
C THR A 369 -21.59 -23.73 25.44
N PRO A 370 -21.34 -25.04 25.41
CA PRO A 370 -21.94 -25.93 24.41
C PRO A 370 -23.46 -25.88 24.45
N VAL A 371 -24.08 -25.80 23.27
CA VAL A 371 -25.53 -25.83 23.09
C VAL A 371 -25.89 -27.12 22.35
N GLU A 372 -27.00 -27.74 22.71
CA GLU A 372 -27.49 -28.97 22.08
C GLU A 372 -27.93 -28.72 20.64
N ASP A 373 -27.65 -29.67 19.75
CA ASP A 373 -28.08 -29.59 18.35
C ASP A 373 -29.61 -29.56 18.26
N GLY A 374 -30.13 -28.67 17.41
CA GLY A 374 -31.58 -28.49 17.24
C GLY A 374 -32.26 -27.55 18.26
N THR A 375 -31.46 -26.91 19.13
CA THR A 375 -31.97 -25.86 20.02
C THR A 375 -32.58 -24.72 19.20
N LYS A 376 -33.82 -24.30 19.54
CA LYS A 376 -34.46 -23.14 18.93
C LYS A 376 -34.06 -21.86 19.66
N PHE A 377 -33.83 -20.81 18.91
CA PHE A 377 -33.49 -19.48 19.41
C PHE A 377 -34.54 -18.46 18.99
N VAL A 378 -34.66 -17.40 19.75
CA VAL A 378 -35.41 -16.23 19.32
C VAL A 378 -34.67 -15.57 18.16
N THR A 379 -35.29 -15.48 17.00
CA THR A 379 -34.69 -14.93 15.76
C THR A 379 -35.14 -13.51 15.44
N LYS A 380 -36.22 -13.03 16.11
CA LYS A 380 -36.76 -11.68 15.91
C LYS A 380 -37.26 -11.10 17.22
N ASN A 381 -37.05 -9.80 17.43
CA ASN A 381 -37.48 -9.05 18.59
C ASN A 381 -36.93 -9.56 19.95
N ALA A 382 -35.74 -10.15 19.95
CA ALA A 382 -35.09 -10.63 21.18
C ALA A 382 -34.83 -9.50 22.20
N PHE A 383 -34.76 -8.25 21.76
CA PHE A 383 -34.62 -7.07 22.64
C PHE A 383 -35.69 -6.98 23.71
N TYR A 384 -36.94 -7.43 23.41
CA TYR A 384 -38.01 -7.45 24.38
C TYR A 384 -37.72 -8.37 25.58
N LEU A 385 -37.15 -9.55 25.35
CA LEU A 385 -36.69 -10.46 26.41
C LEU A 385 -35.51 -9.86 27.20
N GLY A 386 -34.56 -9.20 26.50
CA GLY A 386 -33.45 -8.52 27.14
C GLY A 386 -33.87 -7.39 28.09
N SER A 387 -34.96 -6.65 27.75
CA SER A 387 -35.47 -5.59 28.64
C SER A 387 -36.10 -6.16 29.91
N MET A 388 -36.74 -7.34 29.84
CA MET A 388 -37.31 -8.00 31.02
C MET A 388 -36.26 -8.52 31.99
N THR A 389 -35.12 -9.00 31.51
CA THR A 389 -34.01 -9.47 32.36
C THR A 389 -33.32 -8.31 33.11
N SER A 390 -33.36 -7.09 32.57
CA SER A 390 -32.74 -5.90 33.20
C SER A 390 -33.66 -5.24 34.25
N GLU A 391 -34.99 -5.35 34.13
CA GLU A 391 -35.91 -4.72 35.10
C GLU A 391 -36.02 -5.48 36.44
N HIS A 392 -35.66 -6.76 36.52
CA HIS A 392 -35.71 -7.53 37.79
C HIS A 392 -34.51 -7.23 38.73
N GLY A 393 -33.50 -6.47 38.26
CA GLY A 393 -32.32 -6.04 39.06
C GLY A 393 -32.54 -4.75 39.88
N GLU A 394 -33.57 -3.94 39.60
CA GLU A 394 -33.74 -2.60 40.24
C GLU A 394 -34.77 -2.52 41.38
N HIS A 395 -35.46 -3.58 41.75
CA HIS A 395 -36.46 -3.56 42.86
C HIS A 395 -36.02 -4.33 44.07
N ASN A 396 -34.89 -3.96 44.66
CA ASN A 396 -34.63 -4.22 46.10
C ASN A 396 -33.71 -3.10 46.67
N HIS A 397 -34.34 -2.03 47.09
CA HIS A 397 -33.80 -1.07 48.05
C HIS A 397 -34.72 -1.05 49.26
#